data_ba1d93c81ff5b782613f3d8fbf483fb6
#
_entry.id   ba1d93c81ff5b782613f3d8fbf483fb6
#
_cell.length_a   1.000
_cell.length_b   1.000
_cell.length_c   1.000
_cell.angle_alpha   90.00
_cell.angle_beta   90.00
_cell.angle_gamma   90.00
#
_symmetry.space_group_name_H-M   'P 1'
#
loop_
_entity.id
_entity.type
_entity.pdbx_description
1 polymer ?
#
loop_
_entity_poly.entity_id
_entity_poly.type
_entity_poly.pdbx_seq_one_letter_code
_entity_poly.pdbx_strand_id
1 'polypeptide(L)'
;MSLSVDGVTVRFGATTALSGVTLSVGRPALLGLVGPNGAGKTTLLDAIGGLARPEAGTIHLDGTALTRLAPDAVARLGVARTFQSPRIFTRMTVEENVRAGRGVDPGPWLAATGLEERRRDLASALGPAEARRLELARALAGEPRLLLLDEPCGGLNATETEAMAALLAGSAAPGRAVILVEHKLRVIGRLCERVAVLHLGEKIFDGPPADLHADPRVLEAYLGRARAS
;
A
#
# COMPACT_ATOMS: atom_id res chain seq x y z
N MET A 1 -6.61 16.59 -7.04
CA MET A 1 -7.67 15.73 -6.52
C MET A 1 -7.06 14.51 -5.88
N SER A 2 -7.75 13.85 -4.98
CA SER A 2 -7.08 13.09 -3.94
C SER A 2 -8.01 12.03 -3.35
N LEU A 3 -7.42 11.11 -2.61
CA LEU A 3 -8.13 10.28 -1.66
C LEU A 3 -8.48 11.13 -0.43
N SER A 4 -9.72 11.06 0.05
CA SER A 4 -10.12 11.48 1.39
C SER A 4 -10.73 10.30 2.16
N VAL A 5 -10.35 10.21 3.41
CA VAL A 5 -10.86 9.27 4.41
C VAL A 5 -11.30 10.11 5.59
N ASP A 6 -12.60 10.12 5.90
CA ASP A 6 -13.18 10.99 6.92
C ASP A 6 -13.90 10.18 7.99
N GLY A 7 -13.36 10.19 9.22
CA GLY A 7 -13.95 9.58 10.39
C GLY A 7 -14.20 8.08 10.29
N VAL A 8 -13.37 7.36 9.53
CA VAL A 8 -13.60 5.95 9.21
C VAL A 8 -13.42 5.08 10.44
N THR A 9 -14.47 4.31 10.75
CA THR A 9 -14.49 3.31 11.82
C THR A 9 -14.79 1.95 11.22
N VAL A 10 -13.96 0.95 11.56
CA VAL A 10 -14.12 -0.45 11.14
C VAL A 10 -14.10 -1.36 12.36
N ARG A 11 -15.07 -2.26 12.46
CA ARG A 11 -15.18 -3.27 13.53
C ARG A 11 -15.26 -4.68 12.97
N PHE A 12 -14.66 -5.62 13.70
CA PHE A 12 -14.78 -7.05 13.47
C PHE A 12 -15.30 -7.70 14.75
N GLY A 13 -16.59 -7.97 14.81
CA GLY A 13 -17.25 -8.40 16.04
C GLY A 13 -17.10 -7.35 17.16
N ALA A 14 -16.53 -7.74 18.28
CA ALA A 14 -16.28 -6.83 19.41
C ALA A 14 -15.01 -5.97 19.26
N THR A 15 -14.15 -6.27 18.28
CA THR A 15 -12.86 -5.57 18.12
C THR A 15 -13.00 -4.37 17.19
N THR A 16 -12.68 -3.17 17.66
CA THR A 16 -12.55 -1.96 16.85
C THR A 16 -11.16 -1.93 16.23
N ALA A 17 -11.07 -2.13 14.93
CA ALA A 17 -9.81 -2.15 14.19
C ALA A 17 -9.39 -0.75 13.69
N LEU A 18 -10.38 0.11 13.41
CA LEU A 18 -10.17 1.54 13.13
C LEU A 18 -11.22 2.35 13.90
N SER A 19 -10.80 3.46 14.48
CA SER A 19 -11.62 4.36 15.30
C SER A 19 -11.51 5.80 14.79
N GLY A 20 -12.45 6.26 13.99
CA GLY A 20 -12.56 7.64 13.54
C GLY A 20 -11.37 8.13 12.69
N VAL A 21 -10.72 7.27 11.92
CA VAL A 21 -9.53 7.63 11.15
C VAL A 21 -9.86 8.64 10.06
N THR A 22 -9.15 9.77 10.08
CA THR A 22 -9.25 10.83 9.06
C THR A 22 -7.88 11.08 8.45
N LEU A 23 -7.81 11.00 7.11
CA LEU A 23 -6.57 11.22 6.37
C LEU A 23 -6.88 11.62 4.91
N SER A 24 -5.97 12.36 4.29
CA SER A 24 -6.06 12.72 2.86
C SER A 24 -4.74 12.51 2.15
N VAL A 25 -4.79 12.14 0.86
CA VAL A 25 -3.59 11.97 0.01
C VAL A 25 -3.81 12.71 -1.30
N GLY A 26 -2.96 13.70 -1.59
CA GLY A 26 -2.96 14.44 -2.86
C GLY A 26 -2.37 13.67 -4.03
N ARG A 27 -2.18 14.34 -5.19
CA ARG A 27 -1.48 13.79 -6.37
C ARG A 27 -0.59 14.84 -7.04
N PRO A 28 0.61 14.47 -7.48
CA PRO A 28 1.29 13.22 -7.12
C PRO A 28 1.68 13.24 -5.65
N ALA A 29 1.57 12.12 -4.93
CA ALA A 29 2.06 12.02 -3.57
C ALA A 29 2.33 10.56 -3.21
N LEU A 30 3.33 10.34 -2.36
CA LEU A 30 3.63 9.08 -1.70
C LEU A 30 3.51 9.29 -0.19
N LEU A 31 2.42 8.81 0.38
CA LEU A 31 2.16 8.85 1.82
C LEU A 31 2.66 7.56 2.46
N GLY A 32 3.56 7.68 3.44
CA GLY A 32 3.91 6.58 4.32
C GLY A 32 2.79 6.32 5.35
N LEU A 33 2.44 5.06 5.56
CA LEU A 33 1.54 4.66 6.64
C LEU A 33 2.26 3.67 7.54
N VAL A 34 2.60 4.10 8.74
CA VAL A 34 3.41 3.34 9.68
C VAL A 34 2.66 3.11 11.00
N GLY A 35 3.21 2.27 11.86
CA GLY A 35 2.65 1.97 13.17
C GLY A 35 2.94 0.52 13.57
N PRO A 36 2.75 0.16 14.85
CA PRO A 36 2.96 -1.20 15.35
C PRO A 36 2.09 -2.25 14.63
N ASN A 37 2.42 -3.55 14.80
CA ASN A 37 1.55 -4.62 14.32
C ASN A 37 0.20 -4.55 15.04
N GLY A 38 -0.89 -4.74 14.30
CA GLY A 38 -2.25 -4.60 14.85
C GLY A 38 -2.73 -3.15 14.97
N ALA A 39 -1.97 -2.15 14.50
CA ALA A 39 -2.39 -0.74 14.57
C ALA A 39 -3.56 -0.36 13.64
N GLY A 40 -3.97 -1.26 12.71
CA GLY A 40 -5.06 -1.02 11.77
C GLY A 40 -4.63 -0.66 10.35
N LYS A 41 -3.32 -0.68 10.03
CA LYS A 41 -2.79 -0.28 8.71
C LYS A 41 -3.41 -1.07 7.56
N THR A 42 -3.33 -2.40 7.59
CA THR A 42 -3.94 -3.29 6.58
C THR A 42 -5.45 -3.12 6.53
N THR A 43 -6.11 -2.93 7.69
CA THR A 43 -7.56 -2.67 7.75
C THR A 43 -7.93 -1.36 7.05
N LEU A 44 -7.09 -0.32 7.16
CA LEU A 44 -7.32 0.93 6.42
C LEU A 44 -7.19 0.72 4.91
N LEU A 45 -6.15 -0.02 4.46
CA LEU A 45 -6.02 -0.39 3.04
C LEU A 45 -7.20 -1.26 2.58
N ASP A 46 -7.68 -2.19 3.43
CA ASP A 46 -8.86 -3.01 3.15
C ASP A 46 -10.12 -2.16 3.00
N ALA A 47 -10.31 -1.18 3.87
CA ALA A 47 -11.46 -0.27 3.79
C ALA A 47 -11.43 0.59 2.52
N ILE A 48 -10.26 1.13 2.14
CA ILE A 48 -10.09 1.90 0.91
C ILE A 48 -10.31 1.02 -0.32
N GLY A 49 -9.81 -0.23 -0.29
CA GLY A 49 -9.94 -1.21 -1.38
C GLY A 49 -11.31 -1.91 -1.47
N GLY A 50 -12.25 -1.61 -0.57
CA GLY A 50 -13.58 -2.23 -0.54
C GLY A 50 -13.61 -3.65 0.04
N LEU A 51 -12.50 -4.14 0.63
CA LEU A 51 -12.41 -5.47 1.27
C LEU A 51 -12.93 -5.47 2.72
N ALA A 52 -12.87 -4.32 3.40
CA ALA A 52 -13.50 -4.12 4.71
C ALA A 52 -14.54 -3.00 4.60
N ARG A 53 -15.71 -3.22 5.19
CA ARG A 53 -16.80 -2.25 5.13
C ARG A 53 -16.77 -1.35 6.38
N PRO A 54 -16.60 -0.02 6.24
CA PRO A 54 -16.71 0.90 7.35
C PRO A 54 -18.12 0.88 7.98
N GLU A 55 -18.17 0.89 9.30
CA GLU A 55 -19.40 1.07 10.08
C GLU A 55 -19.81 2.55 10.10
N ALA A 56 -18.81 3.45 10.19
CA ALA A 56 -18.99 4.90 10.17
C ALA A 56 -17.90 5.57 9.34
N GLY A 57 -18.15 6.82 8.95
CA GLY A 57 -17.25 7.61 8.13
C GLY A 57 -17.40 7.36 6.64
N THR A 58 -16.61 8.08 5.85
CA THR A 58 -16.67 8.01 4.38
C THR A 58 -15.28 7.98 3.76
N ILE A 59 -15.18 7.35 2.57
CA ILE A 59 -13.98 7.27 1.76
C ILE A 59 -14.33 7.75 0.36
N HIS A 60 -13.60 8.71 -0.16
CA HIS A 60 -13.78 9.25 -1.51
C HIS A 60 -12.47 9.26 -2.30
N LEU A 61 -12.55 8.90 -3.56
CA LEU A 61 -11.48 9.08 -4.54
C LEU A 61 -11.98 10.04 -5.63
N ASP A 62 -11.34 11.20 -5.76
CA ASP A 62 -11.73 12.28 -6.71
C ASP A 62 -13.20 12.66 -6.63
N GLY A 63 -13.75 12.73 -5.41
CA GLY A 63 -15.16 13.03 -5.17
C GLY A 63 -16.11 11.85 -5.33
N THR A 64 -15.64 10.71 -5.85
CA THR A 64 -16.45 9.49 -5.97
C THR A 64 -16.38 8.70 -4.66
N ALA A 65 -17.54 8.38 -4.08
CA ALA A 65 -17.61 7.61 -2.84
C ALA A 65 -17.22 6.15 -3.08
N LEU A 66 -16.25 5.64 -2.29
CA LEU A 66 -15.81 4.25 -2.29
C LEU A 66 -16.44 3.42 -1.17
N THR A 67 -16.95 4.04 -0.13
CA THR A 67 -17.29 3.48 1.19
C THR A 67 -18.13 2.19 1.16
N ARG A 68 -18.97 2.01 0.15
CA ARG A 68 -19.89 0.86 0.06
C ARG A 68 -19.72 0.06 -1.22
N LEU A 69 -18.69 0.37 -1.99
CA LEU A 69 -18.42 -0.33 -3.25
C LEU A 69 -17.75 -1.69 -2.98
N ALA A 70 -18.07 -2.66 -3.82
CA ALA A 70 -17.36 -3.94 -3.86
C ALA A 70 -15.94 -3.75 -4.42
N PRO A 71 -14.99 -4.64 -4.09
CA PRO A 71 -13.57 -4.49 -4.50
C PRO A 71 -13.37 -4.34 -6.01
N ASP A 72 -14.15 -5.05 -6.81
CA ASP A 72 -14.10 -4.97 -8.27
C ASP A 72 -14.55 -3.61 -8.80
N ALA A 73 -15.58 -2.99 -8.17
CA ALA A 73 -16.03 -1.64 -8.49
C ALA A 73 -14.97 -0.59 -8.10
N VAL A 74 -14.35 -0.75 -6.92
CA VAL A 74 -13.23 0.10 -6.48
C VAL A 74 -12.04 0.00 -7.44
N ALA A 75 -11.70 -1.22 -7.88
CA ALA A 75 -10.64 -1.44 -8.87
C ALA A 75 -10.94 -0.76 -10.21
N ARG A 76 -12.19 -0.82 -10.69
CA ARG A 76 -12.62 -0.11 -11.93
C ARG A 76 -12.49 1.41 -11.84
N LEU A 77 -12.57 1.99 -10.65
CA LEU A 77 -12.34 3.42 -10.40
C LEU A 77 -10.86 3.80 -10.37
N GLY A 78 -9.95 2.82 -10.57
CA GLY A 78 -8.52 3.06 -10.64
C GLY A 78 -7.79 2.93 -9.31
N VAL A 79 -8.30 2.14 -8.38
CA VAL A 79 -7.56 1.71 -7.18
C VAL A 79 -6.88 0.37 -7.47
N ALA A 80 -5.57 0.31 -7.29
CA ALA A 80 -4.82 -0.95 -7.32
C ALA A 80 -4.16 -1.21 -5.96
N ARG A 81 -3.93 -2.49 -5.64
CA ARG A 81 -3.35 -2.90 -4.38
C ARG A 81 -2.37 -4.05 -4.55
N THR A 82 -1.28 -4.02 -3.79
CA THR A 82 -0.45 -5.18 -3.48
C THR A 82 -0.78 -5.71 -2.09
N PHE A 83 -0.35 -6.92 -1.79
CA PHE A 83 -0.65 -7.59 -0.52
C PHE A 83 0.65 -7.96 0.20
N GLN A 84 0.59 -8.11 1.51
CA GLN A 84 1.73 -8.51 2.35
C GLN A 84 2.37 -9.83 1.86
N SER A 85 1.54 -10.81 1.46
CA SER A 85 1.98 -11.97 0.70
C SER A 85 1.58 -11.78 -0.76
N PRO A 86 2.52 -11.81 -1.72
CA PRO A 86 2.22 -11.54 -3.13
C PRO A 86 1.12 -12.45 -3.67
N ARG A 87 0.08 -11.85 -4.24
CA ARG A 87 -1.03 -12.57 -4.88
C ARG A 87 -0.81 -12.62 -6.38
N ILE A 88 -0.01 -13.57 -6.85
CA ILE A 88 0.27 -13.81 -8.27
C ILE A 88 -0.42 -15.09 -8.76
N PHE A 89 -0.70 -15.15 -10.05
CA PHE A 89 -1.24 -16.35 -10.70
C PHE A 89 -0.10 -17.31 -11.02
N THR A 90 0.18 -18.23 -10.11
CA THR A 90 1.36 -19.12 -10.16
C THR A 90 1.40 -20.04 -11.38
N ARG A 91 0.25 -20.36 -11.98
CA ARG A 91 0.13 -21.21 -13.19
C ARG A 91 0.17 -20.41 -14.50
N MET A 92 0.26 -19.10 -14.43
CA MET A 92 0.46 -18.21 -15.57
C MET A 92 1.94 -17.83 -15.70
N THR A 93 2.35 -17.48 -16.89
CA THR A 93 3.66 -16.86 -17.10
C THR A 93 3.72 -15.47 -16.49
N VAL A 94 4.92 -14.93 -16.38
CA VAL A 94 5.15 -13.57 -15.86
C VAL A 94 4.40 -12.53 -16.70
N GLU A 95 4.48 -12.63 -18.05
CA GLU A 95 3.75 -11.70 -18.93
C GLU A 95 2.23 -11.87 -18.86
N GLU A 96 1.72 -13.09 -18.75
CA GLU A 96 0.29 -13.35 -18.59
C GLU A 96 -0.26 -12.76 -17.29
N ASN A 97 0.52 -12.81 -16.20
CA ASN A 97 0.16 -12.15 -14.94
C ASN A 97 -0.06 -10.64 -15.10
N VAL A 98 0.84 -9.96 -15.82
CA VAL A 98 0.72 -8.52 -16.06
C VAL A 98 -0.48 -8.24 -16.96
N ARG A 99 -0.66 -9.01 -18.02
CA ARG A 99 -1.76 -8.87 -18.98
C ARG A 99 -3.12 -9.13 -18.37
N ALA A 100 -3.22 -10.03 -17.39
CA ALA A 100 -4.47 -10.35 -16.69
C ALA A 100 -5.09 -9.15 -15.96
N GLY A 101 -4.31 -8.10 -15.65
CA GLY A 101 -4.81 -6.91 -14.99
C GLY A 101 -5.79 -6.10 -15.83
N ARG A 102 -5.47 -5.76 -17.07
CA ARG A 102 -6.32 -4.95 -17.98
C ARG A 102 -6.08 -5.24 -19.47
N GLY A 103 -5.47 -6.34 -19.83
CA GLY A 103 -5.19 -6.69 -21.24
C GLY A 103 -4.14 -5.80 -21.92
N VAL A 104 -3.32 -5.10 -21.16
CA VAL A 104 -2.30 -4.16 -21.64
C VAL A 104 -1.05 -4.90 -22.15
N ASP A 105 -0.22 -4.19 -22.93
CA ASP A 105 1.12 -4.69 -23.27
C ASP A 105 1.96 -4.83 -21.98
N PRO A 106 2.48 -6.02 -21.67
CA PRO A 106 3.28 -6.25 -20.47
C PRO A 106 4.70 -5.68 -20.57
N GLY A 107 5.23 -5.47 -21.78
CA GLY A 107 6.63 -5.11 -22.03
C GLY A 107 7.13 -3.94 -21.16
N PRO A 108 6.52 -2.75 -21.22
CA PRO A 108 6.96 -1.59 -20.44
C PRO A 108 7.00 -1.86 -18.92
N TRP A 109 6.06 -2.63 -18.41
CA TRP A 109 5.95 -2.92 -16.97
C TRP A 109 6.96 -3.97 -16.51
N LEU A 110 7.23 -4.97 -17.37
CA LEU A 110 8.28 -5.97 -17.11
C LEU A 110 9.67 -5.33 -17.15
N ALA A 111 9.92 -4.45 -18.12
CA ALA A 111 11.17 -3.68 -18.17
C ALA A 111 11.33 -2.79 -16.93
N ALA A 112 10.29 -2.03 -16.55
CA ALA A 112 10.32 -1.15 -15.39
C ALA A 112 10.56 -1.90 -14.07
N THR A 113 10.14 -3.17 -13.96
CA THR A 113 10.31 -3.99 -12.74
C THR A 113 11.48 -4.99 -12.84
N GLY A 114 12.25 -4.97 -13.93
CA GLY A 114 13.40 -5.86 -14.14
C GLY A 114 13.02 -7.34 -14.28
N LEU A 115 11.88 -7.62 -14.92
CA LEU A 115 11.36 -8.98 -15.14
C LEU A 115 11.31 -9.37 -16.62
N GLU A 116 11.89 -8.56 -17.53
CA GLU A 116 11.84 -8.80 -18.97
C GLU A 116 12.41 -10.17 -19.38
N GLU A 117 13.55 -10.55 -18.82
CA GLU A 117 14.18 -11.84 -19.12
C GLU A 117 13.39 -13.05 -18.60
N ARG A 118 12.55 -12.82 -17.56
CA ARG A 118 11.70 -13.86 -16.95
C ARG A 118 10.30 -13.92 -17.58
N ARG A 119 10.06 -13.15 -18.62
CA ARG A 119 8.75 -12.89 -19.24
C ARG A 119 7.95 -14.17 -19.53
N ARG A 120 8.63 -15.23 -20.05
CA ARG A 120 8.01 -16.50 -20.42
C ARG A 120 8.02 -17.56 -19.32
N ASP A 121 8.68 -17.29 -18.21
CA ASP A 121 8.74 -18.22 -17.09
C ASP A 121 7.38 -18.29 -16.40
N LEU A 122 7.06 -19.45 -15.84
CA LEU A 122 5.91 -19.57 -14.94
C LEU A 122 6.16 -18.74 -13.67
N ALA A 123 5.14 -18.03 -13.21
CA ALA A 123 5.27 -17.22 -12.00
C ALA A 123 5.57 -18.07 -10.74
N SER A 124 5.28 -19.37 -10.77
CA SER A 124 5.68 -20.33 -9.73
C SER A 124 7.19 -20.54 -9.61
N ALA A 125 7.97 -20.19 -10.65
CA ALA A 125 9.43 -20.30 -10.64
C ALA A 125 10.13 -19.04 -10.10
N LEU A 126 9.38 -18.00 -9.76
CA LEU A 126 9.92 -16.75 -9.23
C LEU A 126 10.32 -16.87 -7.76
N GLY A 127 11.45 -16.28 -7.42
CA GLY A 127 11.83 -16.05 -6.03
C GLY A 127 10.96 -14.99 -5.34
N PRO A 128 11.03 -14.86 -4.00
CA PRO A 128 10.17 -13.92 -3.24
C PRO A 128 10.27 -12.48 -3.70
N ALA A 129 11.47 -11.98 -4.01
CA ALA A 129 11.68 -10.62 -4.49
C ALA A 129 11.08 -10.40 -5.88
N GLU A 130 11.23 -11.40 -6.79
CA GLU A 130 10.66 -11.35 -8.13
C GLU A 130 9.14 -11.41 -8.11
N ALA A 131 8.55 -12.25 -7.23
CA ALA A 131 7.11 -12.34 -7.06
C ALA A 131 6.49 -10.99 -6.60
N ARG A 132 7.18 -10.26 -5.71
CA ARG A 132 6.78 -8.90 -5.29
C ARG A 132 6.88 -7.90 -6.44
N ARG A 133 7.95 -7.98 -7.24
CA ARG A 133 8.11 -7.14 -8.44
C ARG A 133 7.03 -7.42 -9.48
N LEU A 134 6.64 -8.70 -9.65
CA LEU A 134 5.56 -9.09 -10.55
C LEU A 134 4.20 -8.56 -10.08
N GLU A 135 3.92 -8.66 -8.79
CA GLU A 135 2.69 -8.09 -8.21
C GLU A 135 2.63 -6.57 -8.42
N LEU A 136 3.75 -5.86 -8.20
CA LEU A 136 3.87 -4.42 -8.45
C LEU A 136 3.68 -4.10 -9.94
N ALA A 137 4.31 -4.84 -10.85
CA ALA A 137 4.15 -4.68 -12.30
C ALA A 137 2.68 -4.79 -12.72
N ARG A 138 1.98 -5.82 -12.22
CA ARG A 138 0.54 -6.02 -12.48
C ARG A 138 -0.32 -4.89 -11.93
N ALA A 139 -0.02 -4.40 -10.73
CA ALA A 139 -0.74 -3.28 -10.12
C ALA A 139 -0.55 -1.98 -10.93
N LEU A 140 0.67 -1.71 -11.39
CA LEU A 140 1.02 -0.54 -12.18
C LEU A 140 0.46 -0.60 -13.60
N ALA A 141 0.39 -1.78 -14.21
CA ALA A 141 -0.14 -2.01 -15.56
C ALA A 141 -1.60 -1.57 -15.71
N GLY A 142 -2.34 -1.52 -14.62
CA GLY A 142 -3.68 -0.95 -14.58
C GLY A 142 -3.73 0.57 -14.63
N GLU A 143 -2.58 1.26 -14.67
CA GLU A 143 -2.47 2.73 -14.61
C GLU A 143 -3.34 3.34 -13.49
N PRO A 144 -3.16 2.87 -12.24
CA PRO A 144 -4.06 3.26 -11.16
C PRO A 144 -3.94 4.75 -10.82
N ARG A 145 -5.05 5.34 -10.40
CA ARG A 145 -5.10 6.68 -9.78
C ARG A 145 -4.66 6.63 -8.33
N LEU A 146 -4.90 5.51 -7.66
CA LEU A 146 -4.49 5.23 -6.29
C LEU A 146 -3.84 3.85 -6.22
N LEU A 147 -2.61 3.81 -5.72
CA LEU A 147 -1.87 2.58 -5.50
C LEU A 147 -1.68 2.35 -4.00
N LEU A 148 -2.15 1.22 -3.51
CA LEU A 148 -2.04 0.79 -2.12
C LEU A 148 -0.98 -0.31 -2.03
N LEU A 149 0.11 -0.03 -1.32
CA LEU A 149 1.25 -0.93 -1.19
C LEU A 149 1.35 -1.43 0.25
N ASP A 150 1.19 -2.74 0.45
CA ASP A 150 1.19 -3.37 1.77
C ASP A 150 2.50 -4.15 1.98
N GLU A 151 3.45 -3.55 2.67
CA GLU A 151 4.77 -4.09 3.04
C GLU A 151 5.57 -4.67 1.85
N PRO A 152 5.75 -3.91 0.74
CA PRO A 152 6.43 -4.42 -0.46
C PRO A 152 7.89 -4.81 -0.22
N CYS A 153 8.54 -4.29 0.83
CA CYS A 153 9.90 -4.67 1.21
C CYS A 153 9.96 -5.74 2.33
N GLY A 154 8.82 -6.32 2.71
CA GLY A 154 8.77 -7.35 3.74
C GLY A 154 9.51 -8.62 3.33
N GLY A 155 10.40 -9.15 4.20
CA GLY A 155 11.18 -10.36 3.93
C GLY A 155 12.34 -10.20 2.95
N LEU A 156 12.54 -9.01 2.36
CA LEU A 156 13.64 -8.74 1.45
C LEU A 156 14.94 -8.42 2.22
N ASN A 157 16.08 -8.89 1.69
CA ASN A 157 17.41 -8.53 2.17
C ASN A 157 17.72 -7.04 1.85
N ALA A 158 18.89 -6.54 2.26
CA ALA A 158 19.27 -5.14 2.09
C ALA A 158 19.31 -4.71 0.61
N THR A 159 19.97 -5.52 -0.24
CA THR A 159 20.11 -5.24 -1.69
C THR A 159 18.76 -5.27 -2.40
N GLU A 160 17.95 -6.27 -2.13
CA GLU A 160 16.58 -6.39 -2.68
C GLU A 160 15.68 -5.24 -2.20
N THR A 161 15.83 -4.81 -0.94
CA THR A 161 15.10 -3.67 -0.39
C THR A 161 15.45 -2.37 -1.11
N GLU A 162 16.74 -2.12 -1.39
CA GLU A 162 17.19 -0.93 -2.14
C GLU A 162 16.66 -0.97 -3.58
N ALA A 163 16.71 -2.14 -4.24
CA ALA A 163 16.15 -2.30 -5.57
C ALA A 163 14.63 -2.05 -5.60
N MET A 164 13.89 -2.59 -4.62
CA MET A 164 12.45 -2.35 -4.49
C MET A 164 12.17 -0.87 -4.20
N ALA A 165 12.92 -0.23 -3.30
CA ALA A 165 12.76 1.20 -3.01
C ALA A 165 12.97 2.08 -4.24
N ALA A 166 13.92 1.74 -5.11
CA ALA A 166 14.12 2.44 -6.38
C ALA A 166 12.90 2.30 -7.32
N LEU A 167 12.29 1.11 -7.40
CA LEU A 167 11.04 0.91 -8.17
C LEU A 167 9.87 1.71 -7.58
N LEU A 168 9.75 1.72 -6.26
CA LEU A 168 8.69 2.45 -5.55
C LEU A 168 8.81 3.96 -5.71
N ALA A 169 10.03 4.52 -5.80
CA ALA A 169 10.24 5.93 -6.07
C ALA A 169 9.56 6.40 -7.36
N GLY A 170 9.57 5.56 -8.40
CA GLY A 170 8.88 5.83 -9.67
C GLY A 170 7.37 5.59 -9.64
N SER A 171 6.83 5.04 -8.56
CA SER A 171 5.40 4.70 -8.49
C SER A 171 4.47 5.91 -8.32
N ALA A 172 4.97 7.00 -7.70
CA ALA A 172 4.24 8.28 -7.55
C ALA A 172 4.35 9.13 -8.84
N ALA A 173 3.84 8.62 -9.94
CA ALA A 173 3.81 9.33 -11.22
C ALA A 173 2.74 10.44 -11.24
N PRO A 174 2.81 11.42 -12.18
CA PRO A 174 1.78 12.42 -12.35
C PRO A 174 0.38 11.81 -12.40
N GLY A 175 -0.54 12.35 -11.61
CA GLY A 175 -1.92 11.85 -11.53
C GLY A 175 -2.13 10.61 -10.65
N ARG A 176 -1.10 10.08 -9.99
CA ARG A 176 -1.21 8.93 -9.08
C ARG A 176 -0.91 9.32 -7.64
N ALA A 177 -1.76 8.88 -6.73
CA ALA A 177 -1.49 8.86 -5.30
C ALA A 177 -1.01 7.46 -4.91
N VAL A 178 -0.10 7.38 -3.93
CA VAL A 178 0.42 6.13 -3.40
C VAL A 178 0.32 6.16 -1.87
N ILE A 179 -0.22 5.09 -1.28
CA ILE A 179 -0.09 4.81 0.15
C ILE A 179 0.86 3.63 0.32
N LEU A 180 1.95 3.85 1.02
CA LEU A 180 2.98 2.86 1.29
C LEU A 180 2.95 2.45 2.78
N VAL A 181 2.51 1.24 3.07
CA VAL A 181 2.68 0.62 4.39
C VAL A 181 4.05 -0.02 4.44
N GLU A 182 4.89 0.39 5.39
CA GLU A 182 6.22 -0.18 5.59
C GLU A 182 6.64 -0.11 7.06
N HIS A 183 7.47 -1.08 7.47
CA HIS A 183 8.09 -1.11 8.80
C HIS A 183 9.51 -0.56 8.80
N LYS A 184 10.16 -0.54 7.63
CA LYS A 184 11.53 -0.05 7.45
C LYS A 184 11.49 1.48 7.36
N LEU A 185 11.62 2.18 8.50
CA LEU A 185 11.57 3.65 8.56
C LEU A 185 12.57 4.32 7.60
N ARG A 186 13.71 3.67 7.29
CA ARG A 186 14.66 4.16 6.29
C ARG A 186 14.03 4.26 4.89
N VAL A 187 13.19 3.29 4.51
CA VAL A 187 12.47 3.31 3.21
C VAL A 187 11.45 4.44 3.22
N ILE A 188 10.69 4.58 4.30
CA ILE A 188 9.70 5.66 4.48
C ILE A 188 10.38 7.04 4.40
N GLY A 189 11.45 7.27 5.17
CA GLY A 189 12.15 8.55 5.19
C GLY A 189 12.78 8.94 3.85
N ARG A 190 13.12 7.96 3.01
CA ARG A 190 13.68 8.19 1.67
C ARG A 190 12.61 8.47 0.62
N LEU A 191 11.46 7.81 0.69
CA LEU A 191 10.46 7.82 -0.36
C LEU A 191 9.29 8.76 -0.10
N CYS A 192 8.95 9.00 1.18
CA CYS A 192 7.73 9.69 1.56
C CYS A 192 8.05 11.10 2.05
N GLU A 193 7.34 12.10 1.52
CA GLU A 193 7.40 13.47 2.04
C GLU A 193 6.52 13.65 3.28
N ARG A 194 5.54 12.77 3.43
CA ARG A 194 4.57 12.80 4.53
C ARG A 194 4.32 11.37 5.03
N VAL A 195 4.13 11.24 6.34
CA VAL A 195 3.84 9.98 7.00
C VAL A 195 2.70 10.14 7.98
N ALA A 196 1.79 9.18 7.98
CA ALA A 196 0.76 9.01 9.00
C ALA A 196 1.10 7.81 9.89
N VAL A 197 0.92 7.96 11.20
CA VAL A 197 1.12 6.87 12.17
C VAL A 197 -0.23 6.43 12.70
N LEU A 198 -0.50 5.13 12.59
CA LEU A 198 -1.63 4.49 13.27
C LEU A 198 -1.15 3.77 14.54
N HIS A 199 -1.96 3.89 15.59
CA HIS A 199 -1.80 3.12 16.83
C HIS A 199 -3.17 2.78 17.40
N LEU A 200 -3.42 1.50 17.70
CA LEU A 200 -4.70 0.99 18.25
C LEU A 200 -5.93 1.46 17.46
N GLY A 201 -5.81 1.53 16.14
CA GLY A 201 -6.90 1.95 15.25
C GLY A 201 -7.09 3.46 15.09
N GLU A 202 -6.27 4.28 15.72
CA GLU A 202 -6.35 5.74 15.64
C GLU A 202 -5.12 6.32 14.93
N LYS A 203 -5.31 7.47 14.25
CA LYS A 203 -4.20 8.23 13.67
C LYS A 203 -3.63 9.16 14.75
N ILE A 204 -2.42 8.85 15.22
CA ILE A 204 -1.74 9.61 16.27
C ILE A 204 -0.76 10.67 15.76
N PHE A 205 -0.32 10.55 14.49
CA PHE A 205 0.62 11.50 13.87
C PHE A 205 0.31 11.65 12.38
N ASP A 206 0.61 12.82 11.82
CA ASP A 206 0.49 13.12 10.40
C ASP A 206 1.40 14.30 10.06
N GLY A 207 2.54 14.05 9.42
CA GLY A 207 3.54 15.08 9.15
C GLY A 207 4.77 14.54 8.41
N PRO A 208 5.86 15.33 8.31
CA PRO A 208 7.11 14.90 7.70
C PRO A 208 7.73 13.71 8.44
N PRO A 209 8.41 12.77 7.74
CA PRO A 209 9.10 11.64 8.39
C PRO A 209 10.16 12.06 9.41
N ALA A 210 10.80 13.23 9.21
CA ALA A 210 11.82 13.75 10.13
C ALA A 210 11.27 14.02 11.54
N ASP A 211 9.99 14.35 11.66
CA ASP A 211 9.35 14.73 12.92
C ASP A 211 8.85 13.52 13.73
N LEU A 212 8.88 12.30 13.16
CA LEU A 212 8.43 11.08 13.83
C LEU A 212 9.08 10.86 15.20
N HIS A 213 10.39 11.14 15.31
CA HIS A 213 11.16 10.91 16.53
C HIS A 213 10.96 11.99 17.58
N ALA A 214 10.32 13.11 17.22
CA ALA A 214 10.03 14.21 18.13
C ALA A 214 8.62 14.14 18.76
N ASP A 215 7.69 13.36 18.18
CA ASP A 215 6.33 13.25 18.72
C ASP A 215 6.27 12.21 19.87
N PRO A 216 5.92 12.63 21.12
CA PRO A 216 5.87 11.72 22.27
C PRO A 216 4.90 10.55 22.10
N ARG A 217 3.76 10.75 21.40
CA ARG A 217 2.76 9.71 21.16
C ARG A 217 3.31 8.62 20.25
N VAL A 218 4.12 9.01 19.25
CA VAL A 218 4.81 8.08 18.36
C VAL A 218 5.83 7.27 19.15
N LEU A 219 6.66 7.94 19.97
CA LEU A 219 7.64 7.26 20.82
C LEU A 219 6.97 6.27 21.77
N GLU A 220 5.90 6.65 22.45
CA GLU A 220 5.14 5.78 23.35
C GLU A 220 4.57 4.56 22.63
N ALA A 221 3.98 4.75 21.42
CA ALA A 221 3.42 3.68 20.61
C ALA A 221 4.44 2.60 20.22
N TYR A 222 5.70 2.99 20.03
CA TYR A 222 6.77 2.06 19.67
C TYR A 222 7.53 1.52 20.90
N LEU A 223 7.73 2.34 21.96
CA LEU A 223 8.47 1.95 23.16
C LEU A 223 7.59 1.19 24.19
N GLY A 224 6.28 1.42 24.21
CA GLY A 224 5.36 0.72 25.12
C GLY A 224 5.37 -0.80 24.97
N ARG A 225 5.81 -1.34 23.82
CA ARG A 225 6.02 -2.78 23.60
C ARG A 225 7.32 -3.32 24.21
N ALA A 226 8.34 -2.49 24.40
CA ALA A 226 9.62 -2.92 24.99
C ALA A 226 9.52 -3.22 26.50
N ARG A 227 8.42 -2.80 27.16
CA ARG A 227 8.17 -3.04 28.60
C ARG A 227 7.17 -4.17 28.88
N ALA A 228 6.59 -4.79 27.86
CA ALA A 228 5.56 -5.84 27.99
C ALA A 228 6.00 -7.23 27.46
N SER A 229 7.31 -7.42 27.24
CA SER A 229 7.91 -8.72 26.83
C SER A 229 8.95 -9.21 27.83
#